data_8868d8a4c951834e1813b53813fb87a7
#
_entry.id   8868d8a4c951834e1813b53813fb87a7
#
_cell.length_a   1.000
_cell.length_b   1.000
_cell.length_c   1.000
_cell.angle_alpha   90.00
_cell.angle_beta   90.00
_cell.angle_gamma   90.00
#
_symmetry.space_group_name_H-M   'P 1'
#
loop_
_entity.id
_entity.type
_entity.pdbx_description
1 polymer ?
#
loop_
_entity_poly.entity_id
_entity_poly.type
_entity_poly.pdbx_seq_one_letter_code
_entity_poly.pdbx_strand_id
1 'polypeptide(L)'
;MLLSISLILLVGMSVGWICKKMRLPSLLGMLVTGIVLGPYMLDLLDGSILGISAELRKIALIIILTRAGLGLDLSGLKKIGRPAVLMCFVPASLELLGILVIAPKLLGISMLEAAILGAVLAAVSPAVVVPRMVKLMEEGYGVREGIPQLILAGASVDDVYVIVLFSTFLGMIQGESASIIHFINIPISIFLGVGIGFLIGVILAYYFKKVHIRDTSKVLIILSISLLLVVLEDHLTIPITFSALIAIMFIGIGLQKKREAVARRLSVKYGKLWVAAEVFLFVLVGATVNIGYLSKVGVKALIVIAVALIFRMFGVFLCLLGTSLDKKERLFAMMAYTPKATVQAAIGGIPLSLGLACGEIVLTVAVLAIVLTAPAGAFAMDLSYKKFLKKG
;
A
#
# COMPACT_ATOMS: atom_id res chain seq x y z
N MET A 1 26.65 -3.36 -9.99
CA MET A 1 25.76 -2.51 -9.19
C MET A 1 25.39 -1.18 -9.87
N LEU A 2 26.33 -0.27 -10.24
CA LEU A 2 25.98 1.03 -10.88
C LEU A 2 25.23 0.86 -12.20
N LEU A 3 25.63 -0.09 -13.05
CA LEU A 3 24.91 -0.41 -14.28
C LEU A 3 23.47 -0.83 -14.00
N SER A 4 23.27 -1.71 -13.01
CA SER A 4 21.92 -2.17 -12.63
C SER A 4 21.03 -1.01 -12.17
N ILE A 5 21.56 -0.09 -11.35
CA ILE A 5 20.84 1.12 -10.92
C ILE A 5 20.47 1.98 -12.14
N SER A 6 21.41 2.17 -13.08
CA SER A 6 21.13 2.93 -14.30
C SER A 6 20.05 2.27 -15.16
N LEU A 7 20.10 0.95 -15.34
CA LEU A 7 19.09 0.20 -16.08
C LEU A 7 17.71 0.29 -15.39
N ILE A 8 17.66 0.11 -14.08
CA ILE A 8 16.42 0.23 -13.30
C ILE A 8 15.77 1.60 -13.53
N LEU A 9 16.54 2.68 -13.38
CA LEU A 9 16.02 4.03 -13.52
C LEU A 9 15.66 4.36 -14.97
N LEU A 10 16.59 4.19 -15.93
CA LEU A 10 16.38 4.61 -17.31
C LEU A 10 15.31 3.75 -18.01
N VAL A 11 15.45 2.42 -17.95
CA VAL A 11 14.50 1.53 -18.64
C VAL A 11 13.16 1.53 -17.91
N GLY A 12 13.17 1.45 -16.57
CA GLY A 12 11.94 1.47 -15.77
C GLY A 12 11.11 2.74 -15.98
N MET A 13 11.74 3.92 -15.99
CA MET A 13 11.06 5.19 -16.28
C MET A 13 10.58 5.26 -17.73
N SER A 14 11.39 4.82 -18.69
CA SER A 14 11.04 4.87 -20.13
C SER A 14 9.85 3.98 -20.44
N VAL A 15 9.86 2.72 -19.99
CA VAL A 15 8.74 1.79 -20.19
C VAL A 15 7.50 2.23 -19.40
N GLY A 16 7.69 2.74 -18.17
CA GLY A 16 6.62 3.36 -17.40
C GLY A 16 5.97 4.55 -18.10
N TRP A 17 6.76 5.41 -18.76
CA TRP A 17 6.26 6.51 -19.57
C TRP A 17 5.49 6.01 -20.81
N ILE A 18 5.98 4.99 -21.49
CA ILE A 18 5.27 4.35 -22.63
C ILE A 18 3.91 3.82 -22.16
N CYS A 19 3.86 3.08 -21.04
CA CYS A 19 2.60 2.62 -20.46
C CYS A 19 1.63 3.77 -20.18
N LYS A 20 2.13 4.86 -19.59
CA LYS A 20 1.31 6.05 -19.33
C LYS A 20 0.75 6.66 -20.61
N LYS A 21 1.54 6.71 -21.70
CA LYS A 21 1.09 7.18 -23.03
C LYS A 21 -0.01 6.27 -23.61
N MET A 22 0.05 4.97 -23.29
CA MET A 22 -0.97 3.98 -23.63
C MET A 22 -2.19 4.00 -22.68
N ARG A 23 -2.28 4.96 -21.76
CA ARG A 23 -3.32 5.08 -20.72
C ARG A 23 -3.27 3.97 -19.65
N LEU A 24 -2.17 3.22 -19.59
CA LEU A 24 -1.90 2.24 -18.55
C LEU A 24 -1.19 2.91 -17.34
N PRO A 25 -1.33 2.38 -16.12
CA PRO A 25 -0.51 2.82 -15.00
C PRO A 25 0.99 2.62 -15.27
N SER A 26 1.83 3.64 -14.97
CA SER A 26 3.29 3.58 -15.16
C SER A 26 3.96 2.43 -14.43
N LEU A 27 3.42 2.07 -13.26
CA LEU A 27 3.93 0.98 -12.43
C LEU A 27 3.96 -0.38 -13.15
N LEU A 28 3.06 -0.62 -14.11
CA LEU A 28 3.08 -1.85 -14.91
C LEU A 28 4.33 -1.92 -15.78
N GLY A 29 4.70 -0.81 -16.42
CA GLY A 29 5.92 -0.74 -17.22
C GLY A 29 7.17 -0.98 -16.37
N MET A 30 7.21 -0.42 -15.16
CA MET A 30 8.30 -0.64 -14.21
C MET A 30 8.39 -2.10 -13.77
N LEU A 31 7.25 -2.72 -13.45
CA LEU A 31 7.17 -4.12 -13.03
C LEU A 31 7.61 -5.07 -14.17
N VAL A 32 7.11 -4.84 -15.40
CA VAL A 32 7.53 -5.60 -16.59
C VAL A 32 9.02 -5.43 -16.85
N THR A 33 9.56 -4.21 -16.70
CA THR A 33 11.00 -3.94 -16.79
C THR A 33 11.77 -4.82 -15.80
N GLY A 34 11.31 -4.92 -14.56
CA GLY A 34 11.92 -5.78 -13.55
C GLY A 34 11.92 -7.25 -13.94
N ILE A 35 10.78 -7.76 -14.42
CA ILE A 35 10.66 -9.14 -14.89
C ILE A 35 11.67 -9.41 -16.02
N VAL A 36 11.76 -8.50 -17.00
CA VAL A 36 12.64 -8.67 -18.17
C VAL A 36 14.12 -8.56 -17.79
N LEU A 37 14.50 -7.58 -16.95
CA LEU A 37 15.90 -7.38 -16.53
C LEU A 37 16.35 -8.34 -15.44
N GLY A 38 15.41 -9.00 -14.77
CA GLY A 38 15.65 -9.88 -13.63
C GLY A 38 16.30 -11.23 -13.99
N PRO A 39 16.68 -12.02 -12.97
CA PRO A 39 17.45 -13.26 -13.11
C PRO A 39 16.67 -14.36 -13.82
N TYR A 40 15.36 -14.27 -13.94
CA TYR A 40 14.53 -15.27 -14.60
C TYR A 40 14.32 -15.04 -16.10
N MET A 41 14.85 -13.93 -16.68
CA MET A 41 14.82 -13.65 -18.12
C MET A 41 16.20 -13.27 -18.67
N LEU A 42 16.58 -11.98 -18.62
CA LEU A 42 17.83 -11.50 -19.23
C LEU A 42 19.02 -11.49 -18.26
N ASP A 43 18.80 -11.63 -16.97
CA ASP A 43 19.82 -11.63 -15.90
C ASP A 43 20.81 -10.46 -15.98
N LEU A 44 20.28 -9.26 -16.24
CA LEU A 44 21.05 -8.02 -16.38
C LEU A 44 21.23 -7.26 -15.06
N LEU A 45 20.52 -7.67 -13.99
CA LEU A 45 20.62 -7.07 -12.68
C LEU A 45 21.64 -7.81 -11.82
N ASP A 46 22.63 -7.09 -11.37
CA ASP A 46 23.71 -7.58 -10.51
C ASP A 46 23.15 -8.12 -9.18
N GLY A 47 23.71 -9.24 -8.70
CA GLY A 47 23.27 -9.89 -7.45
C GLY A 47 23.37 -8.97 -6.22
N SER A 48 24.29 -8.00 -6.23
CA SER A 48 24.41 -7.05 -5.11
C SER A 48 23.21 -6.12 -4.97
N ILE A 49 22.55 -5.72 -6.07
CA ILE A 49 21.31 -4.91 -6.01
C ILE A 49 20.11 -5.78 -5.64
N LEU A 50 20.09 -7.03 -6.07
CA LEU A 50 19.07 -7.98 -5.71
C LEU A 50 19.15 -8.35 -4.23
N GLY A 51 20.36 -8.47 -3.67
CA GLY A 51 20.60 -8.74 -2.25
C GLY A 51 20.05 -7.67 -1.32
N ILE A 52 20.08 -6.38 -1.72
CA ILE A 52 19.53 -5.26 -0.92
C ILE A 52 18.11 -4.86 -1.37
N SER A 53 17.47 -5.67 -2.21
CA SER A 53 16.15 -5.37 -2.77
C SER A 53 15.07 -5.21 -1.69
N ALA A 54 15.11 -6.01 -0.63
CA ALA A 54 14.16 -5.94 0.47
C ALA A 54 14.25 -4.60 1.21
N GLU A 55 15.46 -4.15 1.51
CA GLU A 55 15.72 -2.87 2.18
C GLU A 55 15.30 -1.68 1.33
N LEU A 56 15.60 -1.69 0.03
CA LEU A 56 15.18 -0.63 -0.88
C LEU A 56 13.65 -0.54 -0.99
N ARG A 57 12.95 -1.68 -1.01
CA ARG A 57 11.47 -1.72 -0.98
C ARG A 57 10.92 -1.23 0.36
N LYS A 58 11.58 -1.56 1.49
CA LYS A 58 11.22 -1.08 2.83
C LYS A 58 11.38 0.45 2.93
N ILE A 59 12.45 1.02 2.36
CA ILE A 59 12.65 2.47 2.27
C ILE A 59 11.54 3.12 1.43
N ALA A 60 11.18 2.55 0.30
CA ALA A 60 10.09 3.05 -0.53
C ALA A 60 8.74 3.05 0.23
N LEU A 61 8.46 2.00 1.00
CA LEU A 61 7.28 1.91 1.87
C LEU A 61 7.28 3.03 2.94
N ILE A 62 8.41 3.28 3.58
CA ILE A 62 8.56 4.37 4.57
C ILE A 62 8.27 5.73 3.93
N ILE A 63 8.81 5.99 2.73
CA ILE A 63 8.58 7.23 1.99
C ILE A 63 7.10 7.44 1.69
N ILE A 64 6.41 6.42 1.19
CA ILE A 64 4.99 6.56 0.84
C ILE A 64 4.10 6.70 2.09
N LEU A 65 4.37 5.98 3.18
CA LEU A 65 3.62 6.09 4.43
C LEU A 65 3.81 7.46 5.09
N THR A 66 5.04 7.97 5.12
CA THR A 66 5.30 9.33 5.64
C THR A 66 4.53 10.38 4.82
N ARG A 67 4.55 10.25 3.48
CA ARG A 67 3.80 11.12 2.59
C ARG A 67 2.30 11.04 2.85
N ALA A 68 1.76 9.83 3.03
CA ALA A 68 0.35 9.61 3.34
C ALA A 68 -0.05 10.30 4.65
N GLY A 69 0.75 10.12 5.72
CA GLY A 69 0.51 10.79 7.00
C GLY A 69 0.58 12.31 6.93
N LEU A 70 1.52 12.87 6.15
CA LEU A 70 1.65 14.33 5.94
C LEU A 70 0.50 14.91 5.10
N GLY A 71 -0.15 14.12 4.27
CA GLY A 71 -1.22 14.54 3.36
C GLY A 71 -2.64 14.17 3.80
N LEU A 72 -2.80 13.45 4.92
CA LEU A 72 -4.10 12.92 5.35
C LEU A 72 -5.04 14.03 5.83
N ASP A 73 -6.16 14.24 5.14
CA ASP A 73 -7.20 15.19 5.56
C ASP A 73 -8.16 14.57 6.61
N LEU A 74 -7.79 14.71 7.89
CA LEU A 74 -8.63 14.28 9.01
C LEU A 74 -9.95 15.05 9.12
N SER A 75 -10.00 16.28 8.61
CA SER A 75 -11.21 17.10 8.66
C SER A 75 -12.22 16.62 7.63
N GLY A 76 -11.77 16.22 6.46
CA GLY A 76 -12.56 15.55 5.43
C GLY A 76 -13.14 14.22 5.91
N LEU A 77 -12.34 13.39 6.60
CA LEU A 77 -12.80 12.13 7.18
C LEU A 77 -13.98 12.33 8.15
N LYS A 78 -13.89 13.34 9.03
CA LYS A 78 -14.98 13.66 9.98
C LYS A 78 -16.27 14.09 9.29
N LYS A 79 -16.17 14.83 8.18
CA LYS A 79 -17.34 15.31 7.43
C LYS A 79 -18.10 14.18 6.74
N ILE A 80 -17.40 13.15 6.26
CA ILE A 80 -18.00 12.00 5.55
C ILE A 80 -18.64 11.02 6.56
N GLY A 81 -18.14 10.97 7.79
CA GLY A 81 -18.71 10.21 8.88
C GLY A 81 -18.57 8.70 8.77
N ARG A 82 -19.61 7.94 9.16
CA ARG A 82 -19.63 6.47 9.26
C ARG A 82 -19.08 5.74 8.02
N PRO A 83 -19.45 6.06 6.78
CA PRO A 83 -18.96 5.32 5.61
C PRO A 83 -17.44 5.41 5.47
N ALA A 84 -16.81 6.57 5.72
CA ALA A 84 -15.37 6.74 5.64
C ALA A 84 -14.63 5.86 6.66
N VAL A 85 -15.13 5.78 7.88
CA VAL A 85 -14.55 4.91 8.92
C VAL A 85 -14.65 3.46 8.52
N LEU A 86 -15.82 3.00 8.06
CA LEU A 86 -16.02 1.60 7.65
C LEU A 86 -15.13 1.23 6.44
N MET A 87 -14.94 2.14 5.50
CA MET A 87 -14.08 1.93 4.33
C MET A 87 -12.61 1.70 4.69
N CYS A 88 -12.18 2.10 5.88
CA CYS A 88 -10.79 1.90 6.33
C CYS A 88 -10.45 0.44 6.66
N PHE A 89 -11.43 -0.41 6.96
CA PHE A 89 -11.16 -1.79 7.41
C PHE A 89 -12.14 -2.85 6.91
N VAL A 90 -13.44 -2.55 6.69
CA VAL A 90 -14.43 -3.57 6.30
C VAL A 90 -14.12 -4.20 4.94
N PRO A 91 -13.77 -3.45 3.86
CA PRO A 91 -13.44 -4.06 2.58
C PRO A 91 -12.22 -4.99 2.66
N ALA A 92 -11.18 -4.57 3.39
CA ALA A 92 -9.98 -5.37 3.59
C ALA A 92 -10.25 -6.63 4.42
N SER A 93 -11.04 -6.52 5.49
CA SER A 93 -11.42 -7.67 6.33
C SER A 93 -12.22 -8.72 5.55
N LEU A 94 -13.19 -8.29 4.74
CA LEU A 94 -13.96 -9.22 3.91
C LEU A 94 -13.11 -9.85 2.81
N GLU A 95 -12.24 -9.10 2.17
CA GLU A 95 -11.29 -9.64 1.20
C GLU A 95 -10.39 -10.71 1.84
N LEU A 96 -9.84 -10.43 3.02
CA LEU A 96 -9.06 -11.40 3.81
C LEU A 96 -9.88 -12.67 4.10
N LEU A 97 -11.13 -12.53 4.53
CA LEU A 97 -12.01 -13.66 4.77
C LEU A 97 -12.26 -14.48 3.49
N GLY A 98 -12.47 -13.83 2.35
CA GLY A 98 -12.61 -14.52 1.07
C GLY A 98 -11.37 -15.35 0.72
N ILE A 99 -10.18 -14.83 0.98
CA ILE A 99 -8.91 -15.53 0.75
C ILE A 99 -8.74 -16.69 1.72
N LEU A 100 -9.05 -16.52 3.01
CA LEU A 100 -9.02 -17.59 4.01
C LEU A 100 -9.90 -18.79 3.64
N VAL A 101 -11.04 -18.53 3.01
CA VAL A 101 -11.96 -19.59 2.58
C VAL A 101 -11.43 -20.37 1.37
N ILE A 102 -10.82 -19.69 0.39
CA ILE A 102 -10.51 -20.30 -0.91
C ILE A 102 -9.04 -20.68 -1.08
N ALA A 103 -8.10 -19.88 -0.58
CA ALA A 103 -6.68 -20.06 -0.86
C ALA A 103 -6.10 -21.38 -0.29
N PRO A 104 -6.45 -21.83 0.93
CA PRO A 104 -5.95 -23.10 1.44
C PRO A 104 -6.29 -24.29 0.53
N LYS A 105 -7.51 -24.31 0.00
CA LYS A 105 -7.99 -25.41 -0.87
C LYS A 105 -7.38 -25.35 -2.26
N LEU A 106 -7.23 -24.17 -2.85
CA LEU A 106 -6.76 -24.01 -4.23
C LEU A 106 -5.23 -24.03 -4.35
N LEU A 107 -4.55 -23.36 -3.39
CA LEU A 107 -3.10 -23.18 -3.43
C LEU A 107 -2.35 -24.22 -2.58
N GLY A 108 -3.05 -24.99 -1.73
CA GLY A 108 -2.43 -25.99 -0.86
C GLY A 108 -1.59 -25.38 0.27
N ILE A 109 -1.98 -24.21 0.77
CA ILE A 109 -1.29 -23.49 1.83
C ILE A 109 -2.09 -23.59 3.15
N SER A 110 -1.41 -23.42 4.28
CA SER A 110 -2.04 -23.40 5.59
C SER A 110 -2.94 -22.17 5.77
N MET A 111 -3.80 -22.20 6.80
CA MET A 111 -4.68 -21.06 7.12
C MET A 111 -3.87 -19.79 7.47
N LEU A 112 -2.72 -19.94 8.14
CA LEU A 112 -1.89 -18.81 8.53
C LEU A 112 -1.16 -18.22 7.31
N GLU A 113 -0.69 -19.06 6.39
CA GLU A 113 -0.12 -18.62 5.12
C GLU A 113 -1.18 -17.93 4.23
N ALA A 114 -2.42 -18.43 4.25
CA ALA A 114 -3.55 -17.80 3.58
C ALA A 114 -3.89 -16.44 4.23
N ALA A 115 -3.74 -16.30 5.55
CA ALA A 115 -3.90 -15.03 6.24
C ALA A 115 -2.83 -14.00 5.83
N ILE A 116 -1.57 -14.44 5.70
CA ILE A 116 -0.48 -13.61 5.16
C ILE A 116 -0.81 -13.16 3.73
N LEU A 117 -1.18 -14.10 2.84
CA LEU A 117 -1.59 -13.79 1.48
C LEU A 117 -2.76 -12.82 1.45
N GLY A 118 -3.75 -13.05 2.31
CA GLY A 118 -4.93 -12.20 2.44
C GLY A 118 -4.57 -10.78 2.88
N ALA A 119 -3.71 -10.65 3.87
CA ALA A 119 -3.21 -9.36 4.31
C ALA A 119 -2.43 -8.64 3.18
N VAL A 120 -1.56 -9.34 2.45
CA VAL A 120 -0.84 -8.75 1.30
C VAL A 120 -1.80 -8.22 0.25
N LEU A 121 -2.88 -8.96 -0.08
CA LEU A 121 -3.82 -8.57 -1.13
C LEU A 121 -4.82 -7.52 -0.68
N ALA A 122 -5.16 -7.45 0.59
CA ALA A 122 -6.32 -6.70 1.09
C ALA A 122 -6.22 -5.16 0.96
N ALA A 123 -5.07 -4.55 0.66
CA ALA A 123 -4.95 -3.10 0.47
C ALA A 123 -5.43 -2.64 -0.91
N VAL A 124 -6.06 -1.45 -0.97
CA VAL A 124 -6.28 -0.72 -2.22
C VAL A 124 -5.08 0.16 -2.54
N SER A 125 -4.75 0.35 -3.79
CA SER A 125 -3.58 1.15 -4.16
C SER A 125 -3.86 2.66 -4.28
N PRO A 126 -3.33 3.51 -3.38
CA PRO A 126 -3.41 4.96 -3.55
C PRO A 126 -2.72 5.45 -4.82
N ALA A 127 -1.66 4.78 -5.29
CA ALA A 127 -0.93 5.18 -6.50
C ALA A 127 -1.82 5.17 -7.76
N VAL A 128 -2.81 4.27 -7.82
CA VAL A 128 -3.76 4.19 -8.93
C VAL A 128 -4.97 5.08 -8.70
N VAL A 129 -5.46 5.14 -7.47
CA VAL A 129 -6.74 5.77 -7.11
C VAL A 129 -6.61 7.28 -6.93
N VAL A 130 -5.58 7.77 -6.20
CA VAL A 130 -5.43 9.18 -5.83
C VAL A 130 -5.42 10.12 -7.04
N PRO A 131 -4.62 9.88 -8.11
CA PRO A 131 -4.60 10.78 -9.26
C PRO A 131 -5.97 10.92 -9.94
N ARG A 132 -6.76 9.84 -9.94
CA ARG A 132 -8.11 9.83 -10.53
C ARG A 132 -9.12 10.57 -9.66
N MET A 133 -9.08 10.36 -8.36
CA MET A 133 -9.97 11.08 -7.44
C MET A 133 -9.69 12.58 -7.44
N VAL A 134 -8.42 12.99 -7.51
CA VAL A 134 -8.04 14.41 -7.67
C VAL A 134 -8.60 14.98 -8.97
N LYS A 135 -8.43 14.26 -10.08
CA LYS A 135 -9.00 14.67 -11.38
C LYS A 135 -10.54 14.83 -11.31
N LEU A 136 -11.24 13.88 -10.66
CA LEU A 136 -12.69 13.96 -10.50
C LEU A 136 -13.12 15.20 -9.69
N MET A 137 -12.35 15.53 -8.64
CA MET A 137 -12.59 16.76 -7.85
C MET A 137 -12.37 18.02 -8.70
N GLU A 138 -11.33 18.06 -9.52
CA GLU A 138 -11.04 19.18 -10.43
C GLU A 138 -12.11 19.34 -11.52
N GLU A 139 -12.62 18.22 -12.05
CA GLU A 139 -13.68 18.21 -13.07
C GLU A 139 -15.11 18.35 -12.48
N GLY A 140 -15.27 18.30 -11.15
CA GLY A 140 -16.53 18.46 -10.43
C GLY A 140 -17.44 17.23 -10.42
N TYR A 141 -16.92 16.00 -10.66
CA TYR A 141 -17.73 14.79 -10.67
C TYR A 141 -17.78 14.11 -9.28
N GLY A 142 -18.99 13.83 -8.77
CA GLY A 142 -19.24 13.14 -7.49
C GLY A 142 -18.78 13.92 -6.26
N VAL A 143 -18.47 15.21 -6.42
CA VAL A 143 -17.93 16.06 -5.35
C VAL A 143 -19.02 16.42 -4.36
N ARG A 144 -20.23 16.68 -4.83
CA ARG A 144 -21.39 17.02 -3.99
C ARG A 144 -21.75 15.90 -3.03
N GLU A 145 -21.68 14.66 -3.50
CA GLU A 145 -21.92 13.44 -2.75
C GLU A 145 -20.70 13.01 -1.91
N GLY A 146 -19.55 13.66 -2.08
CA GLY A 146 -18.30 13.37 -1.36
C GLY A 146 -17.62 12.06 -1.75
N ILE A 147 -17.91 11.50 -2.94
CA ILE A 147 -17.41 10.19 -3.39
C ILE A 147 -15.88 10.18 -3.53
N PRO A 148 -15.23 11.14 -4.23
CA PRO A 148 -13.78 11.16 -4.30
C PRO A 148 -13.11 11.27 -2.93
N GLN A 149 -13.65 12.09 -2.05
CA GLN A 149 -13.16 12.29 -0.70
C GLN A 149 -13.30 11.02 0.14
N LEU A 150 -14.43 10.32 0.05
CA LEU A 150 -14.69 9.05 0.72
C LEU A 150 -13.66 8.00 0.32
N ILE A 151 -13.41 7.85 -0.99
CA ILE A 151 -12.45 6.88 -1.54
C ILE A 151 -11.02 7.23 -1.10
N LEU A 152 -10.61 8.50 -1.17
CA LEU A 152 -9.30 8.96 -0.72
C LEU A 152 -9.08 8.70 0.76
N ALA A 153 -10.08 9.00 1.58
CA ALA A 153 -10.03 8.83 3.01
C ALA A 153 -9.86 7.35 3.40
N GLY A 154 -10.69 6.47 2.83
CA GLY A 154 -10.61 5.04 3.08
C GLY A 154 -9.29 4.43 2.59
N ALA A 155 -8.87 4.74 1.36
CA ALA A 155 -7.64 4.23 0.77
C ALA A 155 -6.37 4.62 1.53
N SER A 156 -6.37 5.76 2.24
CA SER A 156 -5.20 6.20 3.01
C SER A 156 -5.02 5.44 4.33
N VAL A 157 -6.09 4.93 4.92
CA VAL A 157 -6.05 4.21 6.21
C VAL A 157 -6.06 2.69 6.01
N ASP A 158 -6.66 2.20 4.94
CA ASP A 158 -6.71 0.80 4.54
C ASP A 158 -5.30 0.17 4.50
N ASP A 159 -4.32 0.87 3.92
CA ASP A 159 -2.92 0.42 3.86
C ASP A 159 -2.35 0.12 5.25
N VAL A 160 -2.63 0.98 6.23
CA VAL A 160 -2.13 0.81 7.60
C VAL A 160 -2.75 -0.41 8.28
N TYR A 161 -4.07 -0.54 8.17
CA TYR A 161 -4.79 -1.68 8.71
C TYR A 161 -4.24 -3.02 8.18
N VAL A 162 -4.03 -3.07 6.87
CA VAL A 162 -3.50 -4.26 6.18
C VAL A 162 -2.07 -4.58 6.59
N ILE A 163 -1.20 -3.58 6.73
CA ILE A 163 0.18 -3.78 7.16
C ILE A 163 0.24 -4.32 8.58
N VAL A 164 -0.63 -3.87 9.46
CA VAL A 164 -0.74 -4.39 10.83
C VAL A 164 -1.14 -5.86 10.82
N LEU A 165 -2.16 -6.23 10.04
CA LEU A 165 -2.58 -7.62 9.89
C LEU A 165 -1.43 -8.49 9.33
N PHE A 166 -0.73 -7.98 8.32
CA PHE A 166 0.42 -8.67 7.72
C PHE A 166 1.52 -8.92 8.75
N SER A 167 1.95 -7.89 9.48
CA SER A 167 3.01 -8.00 10.48
C SER A 167 2.63 -8.99 11.58
N THR A 168 1.35 -8.99 11.98
CA THR A 168 0.81 -9.93 12.97
C THR A 168 0.89 -11.37 12.50
N PHE A 169 0.35 -11.67 11.30
CA PHE A 169 0.36 -13.04 10.79
C PHE A 169 1.78 -13.51 10.47
N LEU A 170 2.66 -12.59 10.07
CA LEU A 170 4.07 -12.88 9.84
C LEU A 170 4.77 -13.28 11.15
N GLY A 171 4.57 -12.54 12.24
CA GLY A 171 5.11 -12.88 13.56
C GLY A 171 4.60 -14.24 14.05
N MET A 172 3.31 -14.54 13.86
CA MET A 172 2.74 -15.84 14.24
C MET A 172 3.37 -17.02 13.49
N ILE A 173 3.74 -16.88 12.21
CA ILE A 173 4.36 -17.99 11.44
C ILE A 173 5.82 -18.19 11.78
N GLN A 174 6.50 -17.16 12.28
CA GLN A 174 7.91 -17.22 12.69
C GLN A 174 8.13 -17.92 14.05
N GLY A 175 7.09 -18.48 14.66
CA GLY A 175 7.21 -19.28 15.88
C GLY A 175 6.93 -18.50 17.17
N GLU A 176 6.47 -17.28 17.07
CA GLU A 176 5.82 -16.61 18.18
C GLU A 176 4.55 -17.40 18.48
N SER A 177 4.55 -18.19 19.54
CA SER A 177 3.46 -19.09 19.93
C SER A 177 2.12 -18.36 19.84
N ALA A 178 1.09 -19.02 19.30
CA ALA A 178 -0.29 -18.50 19.21
C ALA A 178 -0.90 -18.38 20.64
N SER A 179 -0.29 -17.55 21.47
CA SER A 179 -0.79 -17.19 22.79
C SER A 179 -1.85 -16.10 22.64
N ILE A 180 -2.89 -16.16 23.46
CA ILE A 180 -3.90 -15.09 23.59
C ILE A 180 -3.23 -13.72 23.79
N ILE A 181 -2.04 -13.70 24.40
CA ILE A 181 -1.22 -12.51 24.61
C ILE A 181 -0.83 -11.85 23.27
N HIS A 182 -0.53 -12.61 22.22
CA HIS A 182 -0.19 -12.03 20.89
C HIS A 182 -1.40 -11.36 20.23
N PHE A 183 -2.62 -11.92 20.38
CA PHE A 183 -3.83 -11.26 19.89
C PHE A 183 -4.14 -9.95 20.64
N ILE A 184 -3.83 -9.88 21.93
CA ILE A 184 -3.97 -8.66 22.73
C ILE A 184 -2.87 -7.65 22.38
N ASN A 185 -1.68 -8.11 22.03
CA ASN A 185 -0.56 -7.24 21.64
C ASN A 185 -0.81 -6.49 20.32
N ILE A 186 -1.64 -7.01 19.40
CA ILE A 186 -1.96 -6.34 18.15
C ILE A 186 -2.60 -4.96 18.39
N PRO A 187 -3.74 -4.84 19.08
CA PRO A 187 -4.31 -3.53 19.39
C PRO A 187 -3.32 -2.65 20.17
N ILE A 188 -2.57 -3.23 21.11
CA ILE A 188 -1.59 -2.50 21.91
C ILE A 188 -0.49 -1.93 21.03
N SER A 189 0.08 -2.71 20.12
CA SER A 189 1.13 -2.24 19.19
C SER A 189 0.64 -1.14 18.26
N ILE A 190 -0.63 -1.21 17.83
CA ILE A 190 -1.28 -0.15 17.06
C ILE A 190 -1.37 1.13 17.91
N PHE A 191 -1.93 1.05 19.11
CA PHE A 191 -2.09 2.22 19.98
C PHE A 191 -0.76 2.83 20.36
N LEU A 192 0.27 2.01 20.65
CA LEU A 192 1.61 2.49 20.93
C LEU A 192 2.23 3.15 19.69
N GLY A 193 2.09 2.56 18.50
CA GLY A 193 2.54 3.14 17.25
C GLY A 193 1.89 4.51 16.99
N VAL A 194 0.57 4.59 17.17
CA VAL A 194 -0.19 5.87 17.08
C VAL A 194 0.35 6.89 18.07
N GLY A 195 0.49 6.52 19.35
CA GLY A 195 0.93 7.42 20.42
C GLY A 195 2.35 7.92 20.20
N ILE A 196 3.29 7.01 19.97
CA ILE A 196 4.71 7.31 19.73
C ILE A 196 4.87 8.19 18.49
N GLY A 197 4.26 7.80 17.37
CA GLY A 197 4.34 8.55 16.12
C GLY A 197 3.76 9.95 16.25
N PHE A 198 2.57 10.07 16.82
CA PHE A 198 1.93 11.37 17.04
C PHE A 198 2.75 12.28 17.94
N LEU A 199 3.30 11.75 19.04
CA LEU A 199 4.16 12.49 19.96
C LEU A 199 5.42 12.99 19.24
N ILE A 200 6.13 12.13 18.52
CA ILE A 200 7.31 12.51 17.73
C ILE A 200 6.93 13.60 16.71
N GLY A 201 5.80 13.45 16.01
CA GLY A 201 5.31 14.45 15.05
C GLY A 201 5.06 15.81 15.68
N VAL A 202 4.47 15.84 16.88
CA VAL A 202 4.26 17.07 17.66
C VAL A 202 5.59 17.68 18.12
N ILE A 203 6.52 16.86 18.63
CA ILE A 203 7.86 17.31 19.02
C ILE A 203 8.58 17.94 17.83
N LEU A 204 8.56 17.29 16.67
CA LEU A 204 9.14 17.81 15.43
C LEU A 204 8.47 19.12 14.98
N ALA A 205 7.15 19.26 15.16
CA ALA A 205 6.45 20.50 14.85
C ALA A 205 6.96 21.68 15.69
N TYR A 206 7.20 21.45 16.99
CA TYR A 206 7.79 22.46 17.88
C TYR A 206 9.26 22.73 17.55
N TYR A 207 10.06 21.68 17.32
CA TYR A 207 11.45 21.81 16.91
C TYR A 207 11.60 22.64 15.63
N PHE A 208 10.83 22.34 14.59
CA PHE A 208 10.82 23.08 13.33
C PHE A 208 10.24 24.49 13.42
N LYS A 209 9.55 24.83 14.53
CA LYS A 209 9.15 26.20 14.85
C LYS A 209 10.32 27.01 15.40
N LYS A 210 11.10 26.38 16.29
CA LYS A 210 12.21 27.04 17.00
C LYS A 210 13.46 27.13 16.12
N VAL A 211 13.74 26.09 15.36
CA VAL A 211 14.95 26.00 14.51
C VAL A 211 14.57 26.17 13.05
N HIS A 212 15.10 27.25 12.42
CA HIS A 212 14.84 27.57 11.02
C HIS A 212 15.80 26.78 10.12
N ILE A 213 15.41 25.57 9.74
CA ILE A 213 16.15 24.70 8.79
C ILE A 213 15.37 24.55 7.49
N ARG A 214 16.11 24.24 6.42
CA ARG A 214 15.55 24.03 5.08
C ARG A 214 14.58 22.83 5.09
N ASP A 215 13.53 22.87 4.26
CA ASP A 215 12.55 21.79 4.19
C ASP A 215 13.17 20.47 3.75
N THR A 216 14.23 20.48 2.94
CA THR A 216 14.98 19.27 2.58
C THR A 216 15.64 18.61 3.80
N SER A 217 16.25 19.41 4.70
CA SER A 217 16.82 18.87 5.93
C SER A 217 15.74 18.30 6.88
N LYS A 218 14.56 18.92 6.92
CA LYS A 218 13.41 18.38 7.69
C LYS A 218 12.98 17.01 7.16
N VAL A 219 12.95 16.84 5.82
CA VAL A 219 12.65 15.55 5.18
C VAL A 219 13.65 14.48 5.60
N LEU A 220 14.96 14.80 5.57
CA LEU A 220 16.00 13.86 5.98
C LEU A 220 15.89 13.49 7.45
N ILE A 221 15.61 14.45 8.34
CA ILE A 221 15.40 14.20 9.78
C ILE A 221 14.22 13.23 9.97
N ILE A 222 13.07 13.49 9.35
CA ILE A 222 11.90 12.62 9.48
C ILE A 222 12.22 11.24 8.91
N LEU A 223 12.87 11.15 7.76
CA LEU A 223 13.25 9.87 7.16
C LEU A 223 14.21 9.08 8.06
N SER A 224 15.23 9.74 8.64
CA SER A 224 16.17 9.13 9.56
C SER A 224 15.47 8.59 10.82
N ILE A 225 14.56 9.38 11.42
CA ILE A 225 13.77 8.93 12.57
C ILE A 225 12.88 7.74 12.18
N SER A 226 12.27 7.77 11.00
CA SER A 226 11.44 6.68 10.50
C SER A 226 12.23 5.39 10.32
N LEU A 227 13.46 5.46 9.77
CA LEU A 227 14.36 4.32 9.66
C LEU A 227 14.77 3.78 11.04
N LEU A 228 15.10 4.67 11.99
CA LEU A 228 15.44 4.28 13.34
C LEU A 228 14.28 3.59 14.07
N LEU A 229 13.03 4.04 13.87
CA LEU A 229 11.86 3.38 14.46
C LEU A 229 11.68 1.96 13.95
N VAL A 230 11.94 1.72 12.65
CA VAL A 230 11.86 0.37 12.07
C VAL A 230 12.96 -0.53 12.63
N VAL A 231 14.20 -0.03 12.72
CA VAL A 231 15.30 -0.78 13.32
C VAL A 231 15.02 -1.06 14.80
N LEU A 232 14.42 -0.10 15.51
CA LEU A 232 14.07 -0.29 16.92
C LEU A 232 12.99 -1.36 17.09
N GLU A 233 11.94 -1.37 16.24
CA GLU A 233 10.91 -2.43 16.23
C GLU A 233 11.55 -3.81 16.00
N ASP A 234 12.43 -3.93 14.99
CA ASP A 234 13.09 -5.19 14.62
C ASP A 234 14.02 -5.74 15.72
N HIS A 235 14.55 -4.87 16.62
CA HIS A 235 15.49 -5.26 17.70
C HIS A 235 14.84 -5.36 19.09
N LEU A 236 13.60 -4.91 19.26
CA LEU A 236 12.92 -5.02 20.55
C LEU A 236 12.45 -6.45 20.81
N THR A 237 13.08 -7.12 21.77
CA THR A 237 12.73 -8.47 22.23
C THR A 237 11.71 -8.49 23.38
N ILE A 238 11.05 -7.35 23.65
CA ILE A 238 10.06 -7.23 24.72
C ILE A 238 8.68 -7.75 24.26
N PRO A 239 7.87 -8.32 25.18
CA PRO A 239 6.57 -8.89 24.84
C PRO A 239 5.57 -7.91 24.21
N ILE A 240 5.75 -6.61 24.44
CA ILE A 240 4.89 -5.54 23.91
C ILE A 240 5.74 -4.68 22.99
N THR A 241 5.54 -4.85 21.68
CA THR A 241 6.19 -4.03 20.64
C THR A 241 5.23 -2.92 20.16
N PHE A 242 5.78 -1.93 19.48
CA PHE A 242 4.98 -0.91 18.78
C PHE A 242 5.11 -1.11 17.27
N SER A 243 4.09 -0.77 16.49
CA SER A 243 4.20 -0.79 15.03
C SER A 243 4.91 0.47 14.52
N ALA A 244 6.14 0.31 14.02
CA ALA A 244 6.93 1.41 13.45
C ALA A 244 6.26 2.01 12.21
N LEU A 245 5.65 1.20 11.35
CA LEU A 245 4.98 1.68 10.14
C LEU A 245 3.78 2.59 10.46
N ILE A 246 3.02 2.24 11.50
CA ILE A 246 1.97 3.12 12.04
C ILE A 246 2.57 4.38 12.64
N ALA A 247 3.63 4.25 13.45
CA ALA A 247 4.29 5.41 14.05
C ALA A 247 4.78 6.38 12.97
N ILE A 248 5.38 5.89 11.88
CA ILE A 248 5.84 6.69 10.75
C ILE A 248 4.70 7.51 10.13
N MET A 249 3.56 6.89 9.89
CA MET A 249 2.41 7.61 9.36
C MET A 249 1.92 8.67 10.36
N PHE A 250 1.85 8.32 11.65
CA PHE A 250 1.37 9.24 12.69
C PHE A 250 2.36 10.36 13.02
N ILE A 251 3.65 10.25 12.70
CA ILE A 251 4.60 11.38 12.66
C ILE A 251 4.07 12.45 11.70
N GLY A 252 3.69 12.05 10.49
CA GLY A 252 3.11 12.93 9.49
C GLY A 252 1.83 13.63 9.99
N ILE A 253 0.91 12.85 10.56
CA ILE A 253 -0.37 13.34 11.11
C ILE A 253 -0.14 14.31 12.27
N GLY A 254 0.75 13.99 13.21
CA GLY A 254 1.09 14.84 14.35
C GLY A 254 1.68 16.18 13.91
N LEU A 255 2.58 16.16 12.92
CA LEU A 255 3.15 17.37 12.33
C LEU A 255 2.08 18.19 11.60
N GLN A 256 1.21 17.55 10.82
CA GLN A 256 0.13 18.19 10.09
C GLN A 256 -0.85 18.89 11.03
N LYS A 257 -1.29 18.22 12.10
CA LYS A 257 -2.23 18.79 13.07
C LYS A 257 -1.70 20.06 13.75
N LYS A 258 -0.38 20.15 13.94
CA LYS A 258 0.26 21.31 14.61
C LYS A 258 0.77 22.37 13.62
N ARG A 259 1.18 21.96 12.42
CA ARG A 259 1.77 22.84 11.41
C ARG A 259 1.43 22.40 9.97
N GLU A 260 0.17 22.56 9.60
CA GLU A 260 -0.37 22.13 8.30
C GLU A 260 0.44 22.66 7.11
N ALA A 261 0.78 23.96 7.10
CA ALA A 261 1.55 24.57 6.01
C ALA A 261 2.95 23.95 5.85
N VAL A 262 3.60 23.52 6.94
CA VAL A 262 4.88 22.79 6.87
C VAL A 262 4.65 21.38 6.33
N ALA A 263 3.68 20.66 6.88
CA ALA A 263 3.34 19.31 6.44
C ALA A 263 3.04 19.26 4.95
N ARG A 264 2.25 20.21 4.42
CA ARG A 264 1.94 20.32 2.98
C ARG A 264 3.21 20.49 2.13
N ARG A 265 4.15 21.38 2.53
CA ARG A 265 5.43 21.54 1.80
C ARG A 265 6.29 20.29 1.85
N LEU A 266 6.35 19.61 3.01
CA LEU A 266 7.11 18.37 3.15
C LEU A 266 6.47 17.23 2.35
N SER A 267 5.15 17.11 2.30
CA SER A 267 4.43 16.14 1.46
C SER A 267 4.82 16.27 -0.02
N VAL A 268 4.93 17.52 -0.53
CA VAL A 268 5.43 17.76 -1.91
C VAL A 268 6.87 17.27 -2.09
N LYS A 269 7.75 17.48 -1.09
CA LYS A 269 9.14 16.97 -1.15
C LYS A 269 9.20 15.45 -1.11
N TYR A 270 8.42 14.81 -0.24
CA TYR A 270 8.27 13.35 -0.22
C TYR A 270 7.71 12.82 -1.53
N GLY A 271 6.80 13.56 -2.20
CA GLY A 271 6.34 13.24 -3.54
C GLY A 271 7.44 13.20 -4.59
N LYS A 272 8.49 14.05 -4.47
CA LYS A 272 9.67 14.00 -5.36
C LYS A 272 10.57 12.81 -5.06
N LEU A 273 10.77 12.47 -3.79
CA LEU A 273 11.51 11.26 -3.39
C LEU A 273 10.78 9.99 -3.87
N TRP A 274 9.45 10.01 -3.82
CA TRP A 274 8.63 8.88 -4.26
C TRP A 274 8.87 8.51 -5.72
N VAL A 275 9.18 9.46 -6.60
CA VAL A 275 9.42 9.18 -8.02
C VAL A 275 10.53 8.14 -8.21
N ALA A 276 11.66 8.29 -7.52
CA ALA A 276 12.75 7.31 -7.58
C ALA A 276 12.41 6.04 -6.80
N ALA A 277 11.82 6.19 -5.62
CA ALA A 277 11.43 5.06 -4.77
C ALA A 277 10.42 4.14 -5.45
N GLU A 278 9.46 4.70 -6.20
CA GLU A 278 8.48 3.96 -7.00
C GLU A 278 9.14 3.09 -8.07
N VAL A 279 10.12 3.64 -8.79
CA VAL A 279 10.85 2.89 -9.82
C VAL A 279 11.60 1.70 -9.20
N PHE A 280 12.36 1.94 -8.13
CA PHE A 280 13.04 0.86 -7.41
C PHE A 280 12.06 -0.18 -6.89
N LEU A 281 10.96 0.25 -6.27
CA LEU A 281 9.95 -0.64 -5.71
C LEU A 281 9.41 -1.61 -6.77
N PHE A 282 8.88 -1.08 -7.87
CA PHE A 282 8.20 -1.92 -8.86
C PHE A 282 9.17 -2.72 -9.74
N VAL A 283 10.32 -2.17 -10.11
CA VAL A 283 11.33 -2.90 -10.89
C VAL A 283 11.93 -4.04 -10.05
N LEU A 284 12.29 -3.78 -8.79
CA LEU A 284 12.87 -4.83 -7.94
C LEU A 284 11.86 -5.93 -7.58
N VAL A 285 10.58 -5.57 -7.38
CA VAL A 285 9.53 -6.60 -7.23
C VAL A 285 9.38 -7.42 -8.51
N GLY A 286 9.36 -6.78 -9.67
CA GLY A 286 9.33 -7.49 -10.94
C GLY A 286 10.51 -8.46 -11.10
N ALA A 287 11.72 -8.04 -10.73
CA ALA A 287 12.94 -8.85 -10.83
C ALA A 287 12.92 -10.11 -9.94
N THR A 288 12.15 -10.11 -8.87
CA THR A 288 12.01 -11.28 -7.98
C THR A 288 10.95 -12.29 -8.45
N VAL A 289 10.21 -12.01 -9.52
CA VAL A 289 9.15 -12.90 -10.03
C VAL A 289 9.72 -14.05 -10.80
N ASN A 290 9.46 -15.27 -10.34
CA ASN A 290 9.79 -16.50 -11.04
C ASN A 290 8.71 -16.85 -12.06
N ILE A 291 8.99 -16.62 -13.36
CA ILE A 291 8.05 -16.88 -14.47
C ILE A 291 7.71 -18.37 -14.58
N GLY A 292 8.67 -19.26 -14.32
CA GLY A 292 8.43 -20.70 -14.33
C GLY A 292 7.41 -21.13 -13.26
N TYR A 293 7.36 -20.42 -12.13
CA TYR A 293 6.38 -20.67 -11.09
C TYR A 293 4.97 -20.17 -11.48
N LEU A 294 4.91 -19.07 -12.22
CA LEU A 294 3.67 -18.49 -12.73
C LEU A 294 2.85 -19.49 -13.55
N SER A 295 3.49 -20.34 -14.35
CA SER A 295 2.81 -21.36 -15.15
C SER A 295 2.12 -22.43 -14.29
N LYS A 296 2.65 -22.71 -13.09
CA LYS A 296 2.12 -23.75 -12.18
C LYS A 296 0.92 -23.27 -11.36
N VAL A 297 0.92 -22.00 -10.96
CA VAL A 297 -0.04 -21.45 -9.98
C VAL A 297 -1.00 -20.44 -10.62
N GLY A 298 -0.70 -19.94 -11.82
CA GLY A 298 -1.37 -18.78 -12.43
C GLY A 298 -2.90 -18.88 -12.46
N VAL A 299 -3.47 -19.99 -12.95
CA VAL A 299 -4.94 -20.16 -13.02
C VAL A 299 -5.57 -20.17 -11.63
N LYS A 300 -4.96 -20.86 -10.66
CA LYS A 300 -5.44 -20.89 -9.27
C LYS A 300 -5.35 -19.51 -8.63
N ALA A 301 -4.26 -18.79 -8.89
CA ALA A 301 -4.07 -17.41 -8.43
C ALA A 301 -5.14 -16.46 -8.99
N LEU A 302 -5.50 -16.59 -10.28
CA LEU A 302 -6.57 -15.82 -10.90
C LEU A 302 -7.91 -16.02 -10.19
N ILE A 303 -8.25 -17.27 -9.86
CA ILE A 303 -9.49 -17.58 -9.12
C ILE A 303 -9.45 -16.95 -7.71
N VAL A 304 -8.32 -17.10 -7.01
CA VAL A 304 -8.16 -16.49 -5.68
C VAL A 304 -8.34 -14.96 -5.75
N ILE A 305 -7.71 -14.29 -6.72
CA ILE A 305 -7.83 -12.84 -6.92
C ILE A 305 -9.28 -12.46 -7.26
N ALA A 306 -9.96 -13.20 -8.13
CA ALA A 306 -11.33 -12.91 -8.51
C ALA A 306 -12.27 -13.02 -7.30
N VAL A 307 -12.16 -14.08 -6.50
CA VAL A 307 -12.95 -14.23 -5.25
C VAL A 307 -12.61 -13.12 -4.25
N ALA A 308 -11.33 -12.82 -4.04
CA ALA A 308 -10.89 -11.74 -3.19
C ALA A 308 -11.55 -10.40 -3.57
N LEU A 309 -11.57 -10.06 -4.86
CA LEU A 309 -12.21 -8.85 -5.38
C LEU A 309 -13.73 -8.83 -5.18
N ILE A 310 -14.41 -9.97 -5.34
CA ILE A 310 -15.86 -10.07 -5.07
C ILE A 310 -16.15 -9.74 -3.59
N PHE A 311 -15.40 -10.35 -2.68
CA PHE A 311 -15.55 -10.08 -1.24
C PHE A 311 -15.20 -8.62 -0.90
N ARG A 312 -14.17 -8.05 -1.52
CA ARG A 312 -13.82 -6.63 -1.36
C ARG A 312 -14.94 -5.71 -1.84
N MET A 313 -15.44 -5.93 -3.05
CA MET A 313 -16.54 -5.13 -3.61
C MET A 313 -17.80 -5.23 -2.73
N PHE A 314 -18.10 -6.42 -2.21
CA PHE A 314 -19.18 -6.62 -1.26
C PHE A 314 -18.94 -5.83 0.04
N GLY A 315 -17.69 -5.79 0.54
CA GLY A 315 -17.30 -4.98 1.70
C GLY A 315 -17.53 -3.49 1.47
N VAL A 316 -17.15 -2.96 0.32
CA VAL A 316 -17.42 -1.56 -0.06
C VAL A 316 -18.93 -1.32 -0.12
N PHE A 317 -19.67 -2.23 -0.74
CA PHE A 317 -21.14 -2.12 -0.79
C PHE A 317 -21.76 -2.02 0.60
N LEU A 318 -21.35 -2.87 1.55
CA LEU A 318 -21.83 -2.81 2.94
C LEU A 318 -21.52 -1.47 3.62
N CYS A 319 -20.34 -0.90 3.38
CA CYS A 319 -19.96 0.41 3.93
C CYS A 319 -20.87 1.53 3.42
N LEU A 320 -21.38 1.40 2.21
CA LEU A 320 -22.22 2.41 1.53
C LEU A 320 -23.72 2.23 1.80
N LEU A 321 -24.12 1.20 2.55
CA LEU A 321 -25.51 1.05 2.97
C LEU A 321 -25.92 2.18 3.92
N GLY A 322 -27.13 2.71 3.72
CA GLY A 322 -27.62 3.85 4.48
C GLY A 322 -27.06 5.20 4.07
N THR A 323 -26.27 5.28 2.97
CA THR A 323 -25.86 6.55 2.36
C THR A 323 -26.87 7.00 1.30
N SER A 324 -26.86 8.29 0.96
CA SER A 324 -27.68 8.88 -0.10
C SER A 324 -27.22 8.54 -1.53
N LEU A 325 -26.14 7.76 -1.67
CA LEU A 325 -25.57 7.38 -2.96
C LEU A 325 -26.53 6.47 -3.74
N ASP A 326 -26.69 6.75 -5.04
CA ASP A 326 -27.46 5.91 -5.94
C ASP A 326 -26.70 4.61 -6.33
N LYS A 327 -27.38 3.71 -7.06
CA LYS A 327 -26.81 2.40 -7.44
C LYS A 327 -25.55 2.56 -8.32
N LYS A 328 -25.49 3.55 -9.21
CA LYS A 328 -24.35 3.80 -10.11
C LYS A 328 -23.18 4.36 -9.35
N GLU A 329 -23.42 5.29 -8.44
CA GLU A 329 -22.42 5.89 -7.56
C GLU A 329 -21.79 4.86 -6.64
N ARG A 330 -22.59 3.94 -6.04
CA ARG A 330 -22.09 2.82 -5.24
C ARG A 330 -21.24 1.88 -6.08
N LEU A 331 -21.70 1.53 -7.30
CA LEU A 331 -20.94 0.68 -8.21
C LEU A 331 -19.59 1.32 -8.59
N PHE A 332 -19.57 2.63 -8.84
CA PHE A 332 -18.33 3.37 -9.08
C PHE A 332 -17.37 3.25 -7.90
N ALA A 333 -17.84 3.48 -6.68
CA ALA A 333 -17.02 3.36 -5.48
C ALA A 333 -16.48 1.92 -5.28
N MET A 334 -17.29 0.90 -5.55
CA MET A 334 -16.87 -0.51 -5.53
C MET A 334 -15.75 -0.78 -6.52
N MET A 335 -15.86 -0.30 -7.76
CA MET A 335 -14.82 -0.45 -8.80
C MET A 335 -13.56 0.35 -8.46
N ALA A 336 -13.70 1.55 -7.93
CA ALA A 336 -12.57 2.40 -7.55
C ALA A 336 -11.74 1.81 -6.40
N TYR A 337 -12.29 0.87 -5.65
CA TYR A 337 -11.64 0.22 -4.50
C TYR A 337 -10.99 -1.13 -4.86
N THR A 338 -10.90 -1.49 -6.15
CA THR A 338 -10.31 -2.77 -6.61
C THR A 338 -8.81 -2.71 -6.96
N PRO A 339 -8.19 -1.58 -7.36
CA PRO A 339 -6.80 -1.60 -7.81
C PRO A 339 -5.81 -1.99 -6.70
N LYS A 340 -4.88 -2.88 -7.03
CA LYS A 340 -3.78 -3.33 -6.17
C LYS A 340 -2.46 -2.84 -6.78
N ALA A 341 -1.52 -2.33 -5.97
CA ALA A 341 -0.18 -2.02 -6.44
C ALA A 341 0.85 -1.82 -5.31
N THR A 342 0.81 -0.69 -4.57
CA THR A 342 1.91 -0.22 -3.72
C THR A 342 2.20 -1.13 -2.53
N VAL A 343 1.19 -1.51 -1.77
CA VAL A 343 1.36 -2.39 -0.60
C VAL A 343 1.74 -3.80 -1.05
N GLN A 344 1.08 -4.34 -2.07
CA GLN A 344 1.40 -5.65 -2.63
C GLN A 344 2.87 -5.72 -3.08
N ALA A 345 3.36 -4.68 -3.75
CA ALA A 345 4.76 -4.60 -4.15
C ALA A 345 5.71 -4.47 -2.94
N ALA A 346 5.33 -3.70 -1.93
CA ALA A 346 6.19 -3.44 -0.78
C ALA A 346 6.35 -4.66 0.13
N ILE A 347 5.24 -5.36 0.46
CA ILE A 347 5.24 -6.45 1.44
C ILE A 347 5.11 -7.84 0.83
N GLY A 348 4.66 -7.98 -0.43
CA GLY A 348 4.43 -9.27 -1.07
C GLY A 348 5.67 -10.16 -1.23
N GLY A 349 6.85 -9.56 -1.29
CA GLY A 349 8.13 -10.31 -1.35
C GLY A 349 8.78 -10.58 0.01
N ILE A 350 8.22 -10.07 1.11
CA ILE A 350 8.80 -10.28 2.46
C ILE A 350 8.78 -11.75 2.87
N PRO A 351 7.68 -12.51 2.71
CA PRO A 351 7.67 -13.93 3.04
C PRO A 351 8.74 -14.73 2.29
N LEU A 352 9.01 -14.39 1.03
CA LEU A 352 10.06 -15.03 0.23
C LEU A 352 11.45 -14.67 0.76
N SER A 353 11.72 -13.41 1.10
CA SER A 353 13.02 -12.98 1.64
C SER A 353 13.34 -13.59 3.01
N LEU A 354 12.32 -13.99 3.75
CA LEU A 354 12.42 -14.70 5.03
C LEU A 354 12.48 -16.24 4.88
N GLY A 355 12.48 -16.77 3.64
CA GLY A 355 12.54 -18.20 3.37
C GLY A 355 11.27 -18.97 3.74
N LEU A 356 10.11 -18.31 3.88
CA LEU A 356 8.86 -18.98 4.19
C LEU A 356 8.37 -19.84 3.01
N ALA A 357 7.80 -21.01 3.30
CA ALA A 357 7.31 -21.95 2.27
C ALA A 357 6.26 -21.32 1.32
N CYS A 358 5.43 -20.41 1.83
CA CYS A 358 4.45 -19.68 1.03
C CYS A 358 5.04 -18.51 0.22
N GLY A 359 6.32 -18.18 0.38
CA GLY A 359 6.93 -16.94 -0.16
C GLY A 359 6.75 -16.78 -1.67
N GLU A 360 7.02 -17.81 -2.45
CA GLU A 360 6.83 -17.81 -3.91
C GLU A 360 5.35 -17.64 -4.30
N ILE A 361 4.45 -18.28 -3.59
CA ILE A 361 2.99 -18.18 -3.83
C ILE A 361 2.53 -16.74 -3.55
N VAL A 362 2.88 -16.21 -2.39
CA VAL A 362 2.46 -14.85 -1.97
C VAL A 362 2.96 -13.81 -2.96
N LEU A 363 4.25 -13.86 -3.33
CA LEU A 363 4.83 -12.94 -4.30
C LEU A 363 4.14 -13.05 -5.67
N THR A 364 3.98 -14.27 -6.17
CA THR A 364 3.37 -14.52 -7.49
C THR A 364 1.93 -14.00 -7.55
N VAL A 365 1.11 -14.31 -6.53
CA VAL A 365 -0.28 -13.85 -6.47
C VAL A 365 -0.34 -12.33 -6.31
N ALA A 366 0.54 -11.72 -5.50
CA ALA A 366 0.62 -10.28 -5.34
C ALA A 366 0.95 -9.58 -6.66
N VAL A 367 1.93 -10.06 -7.40
CA VAL A 367 2.31 -9.48 -8.71
C VAL A 367 1.20 -9.65 -9.74
N LEU A 368 0.57 -10.83 -9.82
CA LEU A 368 -0.59 -11.03 -10.68
C LEU A 368 -1.75 -10.08 -10.33
N ALA A 369 -2.01 -9.90 -9.04
CA ALA A 369 -3.03 -8.97 -8.59
C ALA A 369 -2.72 -7.53 -9.05
N ILE A 370 -1.47 -7.07 -8.98
CA ILE A 370 -1.04 -5.77 -9.50
C ILE A 370 -1.30 -5.67 -11.01
N VAL A 371 -0.78 -6.63 -11.77
CA VAL A 371 -0.85 -6.63 -13.25
C VAL A 371 -2.28 -6.61 -13.74
N LEU A 372 -3.18 -7.32 -13.08
CA LEU A 372 -4.57 -7.43 -13.50
C LEU A 372 -5.43 -6.27 -12.99
N THR A 373 -5.33 -5.96 -11.71
CA THR A 373 -6.30 -5.06 -11.07
C THR A 373 -5.95 -3.58 -11.22
N ALA A 374 -4.66 -3.22 -11.30
CA ALA A 374 -4.26 -1.83 -11.48
C ALA A 374 -4.77 -1.25 -12.81
N PRO A 375 -4.56 -1.92 -13.98
CA PRO A 375 -5.12 -1.42 -15.23
C PRO A 375 -6.64 -1.56 -15.29
N ALA A 376 -7.20 -2.69 -14.85
CA ALA A 376 -8.64 -2.93 -14.90
C ALA A 376 -9.42 -1.89 -14.09
N GLY A 377 -9.00 -1.61 -12.85
CA GLY A 377 -9.62 -0.59 -12.02
C GLY A 377 -9.39 0.83 -12.55
N ALA A 378 -8.20 1.11 -13.11
CA ALA A 378 -7.91 2.36 -13.77
C ALA A 378 -8.87 2.62 -14.93
N PHE A 379 -9.01 1.67 -15.86
CA PHE A 379 -9.94 1.77 -16.98
C PHE A 379 -11.40 1.82 -16.53
N ALA A 380 -11.77 0.99 -15.54
CA ALA A 380 -13.13 1.01 -15.00
C ALA A 380 -13.52 2.38 -14.48
N MET A 381 -12.65 3.07 -13.72
CA MET A 381 -12.88 4.43 -13.26
C MET A 381 -12.94 5.43 -14.43
N ASP A 382 -11.96 5.40 -15.34
CA ASP A 382 -11.83 6.35 -16.45
C ASP A 382 -12.99 6.25 -17.46
N LEU A 383 -13.58 5.06 -17.67
CA LEU A 383 -14.69 4.83 -18.59
C LEU A 383 -16.07 5.11 -17.96
N SER A 384 -16.17 4.94 -16.63
CA SER A 384 -17.48 4.96 -15.96
C SER A 384 -17.82 6.29 -15.29
N TYR A 385 -16.85 7.11 -14.88
CA TYR A 385 -17.11 8.27 -14.03
C TYR A 385 -18.14 9.26 -14.61
N LYS A 386 -18.08 9.56 -15.92
CA LYS A 386 -19.03 10.47 -16.57
C LYS A 386 -20.46 9.91 -16.64
N LYS A 387 -20.61 8.57 -16.61
CA LYS A 387 -21.91 7.90 -16.70
C LYS A 387 -22.51 7.59 -15.32
N PHE A 388 -21.66 7.46 -14.31
CA PHE A 388 -22.04 6.96 -12.98
C PHE A 388 -22.05 8.06 -11.94
N LEU A 389 -21.27 9.12 -12.12
CA LEU A 389 -21.19 10.24 -11.18
C LEU A 389 -21.88 11.48 -11.73
N LYS A 390 -22.55 12.21 -10.84
CA LYS A 390 -23.16 13.49 -11.16
C LYS A 390 -22.10 14.58 -11.19
N LYS A 391 -22.24 15.52 -12.11
CA LYS A 391 -21.44 16.74 -12.15
C LYS A 391 -22.09 17.74 -11.22
N GLY A 392 -21.36 18.23 -10.21
CA GLY A 392 -21.84 19.21 -9.23
C GLY A 392 -21.53 20.63 -9.63
#